data_c045674e47301dd405765bfc05dbdb31
#
_entry.id   c045674e47301dd405765bfc05dbdb31
#
_cell.length_a   1.000
_cell.length_b   1.000
_cell.length_c   1.000
_cell.angle_alpha   90.00
_cell.angle_beta   90.00
_cell.angle_gamma   90.00
#
_symmetry.space_group_name_H-M   'P 1'
#
loop_
_entity.id
_entity.type
_entity.pdbx_description
1 polymer ?
#
loop_
_entity_poly.entity_id
_entity_poly.type
_entity_poly.pdbx_seq_one_letter_code
_entity_poly.pdbx_strand_id
1 'polypeptide(L)'
;MAWAKNGTPNTLGSAGDALEITDLTAKQFNQFLFHGLPVGSTAYGHLRFNANSNNVYAQRYSDNGAGESTTTSISNIYGNANSTSADQFDVWYVISISGEEKLIIGFPVDSNGSGATNVPNRREIVGKFVPSPDADITAVEQDNQGTSDWDTNTNLSAIGTD
;
A
#
# COMPACT_ATOMS: atom_id res chain seq x y z
N MET A 1 -25.34 3.63 2.56
CA MET A 1 -23.86 3.72 2.51
C MET A 1 -23.41 3.11 1.18
N ALA A 2 -22.79 3.88 0.30
CA ALA A 2 -22.35 3.41 -1.01
C ALA A 2 -20.86 3.73 -1.19
N TRP A 3 -20.08 2.73 -1.56
CA TRP A 3 -18.69 2.91 -1.95
C TRP A 3 -18.64 3.70 -3.27
N ALA A 4 -17.80 4.70 -3.33
CA ALA A 4 -17.60 5.53 -4.51
C ALA A 4 -16.11 5.80 -4.72
N LYS A 5 -15.72 6.16 -5.94
CA LYS A 5 -14.38 6.63 -6.28
C LYS A 5 -13.97 7.76 -5.32
N ASN A 6 -12.78 7.66 -4.75
CA ASN A 6 -12.20 8.66 -3.85
C ASN A 6 -10.85 9.13 -4.40
N GLY A 7 -10.79 10.36 -4.86
CA GLY A 7 -9.62 10.91 -5.56
C GLY A 7 -9.49 10.48 -7.01
N THR A 8 -8.46 10.96 -7.67
CA THR A 8 -8.15 10.67 -9.08
C THR A 8 -7.14 9.51 -9.14
N PRO A 9 -7.49 8.34 -9.72
CA PRO A 9 -6.54 7.25 -9.89
C PRO A 9 -5.30 7.71 -10.64
N ASN A 10 -4.14 7.26 -10.20
CA ASN A 10 -2.86 7.55 -10.82
C ASN A 10 -2.32 6.31 -11.54
N THR A 11 -1.85 6.53 -12.77
CA THR A 11 -1.20 5.50 -13.59
C THR A 11 0.10 6.06 -14.14
N LEU A 12 1.21 5.33 -13.96
CA LEU A 12 2.50 5.76 -14.47
C LEU A 12 2.51 5.76 -16.01
N GLY A 13 2.87 6.91 -16.58
CA GLY A 13 3.13 7.08 -18.02
C GLY A 13 4.58 6.76 -18.42
N SER A 14 5.46 6.65 -17.44
CA SER A 14 6.89 6.26 -17.56
C SER A 14 7.33 5.62 -16.25
N ALA A 15 8.42 4.89 -16.26
CA ALA A 15 8.97 4.29 -15.04
C ALA A 15 9.25 5.34 -13.95
N GLY A 16 9.01 4.98 -12.69
CA GLY A 16 9.19 5.86 -11.54
C GLY A 16 9.06 5.15 -10.20
N ASP A 17 9.53 5.80 -9.13
CA ASP A 17 9.62 5.20 -7.79
C ASP A 17 8.31 5.19 -7.01
N ALA A 18 7.38 6.08 -7.29
CA ALA A 18 6.18 6.22 -6.48
C ALA A 18 4.93 6.58 -7.29
N LEU A 19 3.77 6.14 -6.78
CA LEU A 19 2.47 6.62 -7.22
C LEU A 19 1.75 7.26 -6.03
N GLU A 20 1.13 8.41 -6.27
CA GLU A 20 0.41 9.16 -5.24
C GLU A 20 -0.97 9.60 -5.75
N ILE A 21 -1.98 9.53 -4.86
CA ILE A 21 -3.26 10.22 -5.00
C ILE A 21 -3.32 11.28 -3.90
N THR A 22 -3.35 12.56 -4.28
CA THR A 22 -3.27 13.71 -3.36
C THR A 22 -4.59 14.44 -3.15
N ASP A 23 -5.65 14.02 -3.85
CA ASP A 23 -6.97 14.65 -3.89
C ASP A 23 -8.06 13.79 -3.22
N LEU A 24 -7.68 12.98 -2.23
CA LEU A 24 -8.66 12.21 -1.47
C LEU A 24 -9.57 13.12 -0.66
N THR A 25 -10.87 12.85 -0.73
CA THR A 25 -11.82 13.37 0.27
C THR A 25 -11.74 12.51 1.53
N ALA A 26 -11.69 13.13 2.69
CA ALA A 26 -11.71 12.42 3.97
C ALA A 26 -12.95 11.51 4.05
N LYS A 27 -12.73 10.22 4.26
CA LYS A 27 -13.76 9.19 4.38
C LYS A 27 -13.47 8.29 5.58
N GLN A 28 -14.53 7.83 6.26
CA GLN A 28 -14.38 6.92 7.39
C GLN A 28 -13.80 5.57 6.96
N PHE A 29 -14.24 5.03 5.84
CA PHE A 29 -13.74 3.78 5.28
C PHE A 29 -13.13 4.03 3.92
N ASN A 30 -11.90 3.55 3.72
CA ASN A 30 -11.18 3.64 2.47
C ASN A 30 -10.69 2.27 2.04
N GLN A 31 -10.68 2.03 0.74
CA GLN A 31 -10.01 0.90 0.12
C GLN A 31 -9.06 1.44 -0.96
N PHE A 32 -7.80 1.04 -0.89
CA PHE A 32 -6.79 1.35 -1.89
C PHE A 32 -6.41 0.08 -2.63
N LEU A 33 -6.30 0.19 -3.95
CA LEU A 33 -5.92 -0.88 -4.85
C LEU A 33 -4.66 -0.45 -5.60
N PHE A 34 -3.62 -1.24 -5.50
CA PHE A 34 -2.36 -1.01 -6.18
C PHE A 34 -2.03 -2.20 -7.08
N HIS A 35 -1.74 -1.93 -8.35
CA HIS A 35 -1.19 -2.89 -9.30
C HIS A 35 0.21 -2.43 -9.67
N GLY A 36 1.22 -3.10 -9.15
CA GLY A 36 2.64 -2.79 -9.35
C GLY A 36 3.26 -3.66 -10.43
N LEU A 37 3.86 -3.03 -11.43
CA LEU A 37 4.62 -3.67 -12.50
C LEU A 37 6.09 -3.28 -12.30
N PRO A 38 6.97 -4.14 -11.79
CA PRO A 38 8.36 -3.77 -11.52
C PRO A 38 9.20 -3.74 -12.80
N VAL A 39 10.11 -2.76 -12.90
CA VAL A 39 11.21 -2.76 -13.87
C VAL A 39 12.40 -3.48 -13.25
N GLY A 40 12.64 -4.75 -13.61
CA GLY A 40 13.81 -5.48 -13.08
C GLY A 40 13.54 -6.23 -11.78
N SER A 41 14.55 -6.43 -10.92
CA SER A 41 14.54 -7.50 -9.92
C SER A 41 14.23 -7.08 -8.48
N THR A 42 13.97 -5.80 -8.19
CA THR A 42 13.84 -5.33 -6.80
C THR A 42 12.89 -4.13 -6.68
N ALA A 43 11.60 -4.36 -6.88
CA ALA A 43 10.59 -3.38 -6.55
C ALA A 43 9.62 -3.99 -5.51
N TYR A 44 9.37 -3.29 -4.41
CA TYR A 44 8.38 -3.67 -3.41
C TYR A 44 7.68 -2.44 -2.84
N GLY A 45 6.35 -2.49 -2.87
CA GLY A 45 5.51 -1.37 -2.49
C GLY A 45 5.41 -1.19 -0.98
N HIS A 46 5.52 0.05 -0.55
CA HIS A 46 5.22 0.46 0.80
C HIS A 46 4.10 1.49 0.81
N LEU A 47 3.13 1.30 1.68
CA LEU A 47 1.99 2.20 1.82
C LEU A 47 2.33 3.35 2.76
N ARG A 48 2.05 4.58 2.34
CA ARG A 48 2.20 5.80 3.13
C ARG A 48 0.99 6.70 2.98
N PHE A 49 0.65 7.45 4.02
CA PHE A 49 -0.45 8.43 4.00
C PHE A 49 0.06 9.84 4.22
N ASN A 50 -0.57 10.81 3.53
CA ASN A 50 -0.32 12.24 3.68
C ASN A 50 1.17 12.63 3.54
N ALA A 51 1.92 11.94 2.70
CA ALA A 51 3.37 12.09 2.53
C ALA A 51 4.15 12.04 3.87
N ASN A 52 3.60 11.38 4.89
CA ASN A 52 4.18 11.37 6.24
C ASN A 52 5.24 10.26 6.34
N SER A 53 6.49 10.64 6.27
CA SER A 53 7.68 9.77 6.39
C SER A 53 8.24 9.68 7.82
N ASN A 54 7.54 10.21 8.81
CA ASN A 54 7.92 10.06 10.21
C ASN A 54 7.66 8.62 10.71
N ASN A 55 8.28 8.26 11.83
CA ASN A 55 8.14 6.94 12.45
C ASN A 55 6.80 6.82 13.22
N VAL A 56 5.69 6.98 12.50
CA VAL A 56 4.31 7.00 13.03
C VAL A 56 3.48 5.80 12.61
N TYR A 57 4.12 4.78 12.04
CA TYR A 57 3.46 3.54 11.66
C TYR A 57 3.92 2.39 12.53
N ALA A 58 3.04 1.39 12.66
CA ALA A 58 3.36 0.09 13.24
C ALA A 58 2.56 -0.99 12.53
N GLN A 59 3.13 -2.19 12.42
CA GLN A 59 2.48 -3.32 11.77
C GLN A 59 2.82 -4.65 12.40
N ARG A 60 1.91 -5.60 12.18
CA ARG A 60 2.12 -7.04 12.36
C ARG A 60 1.80 -7.71 11.04
N TYR A 61 2.60 -8.67 10.62
CA TYR A 61 2.40 -9.35 9.34
C TYR A 61 2.83 -10.81 9.38
N SER A 62 2.29 -11.58 8.44
CA SER A 62 2.66 -12.98 8.17
C SER A 62 2.87 -13.17 6.68
N ASP A 63 3.98 -13.82 6.29
CA ASP A 63 4.31 -14.14 4.91
C ASP A 63 3.95 -15.60 4.61
N ASN A 64 3.12 -15.84 3.61
CA ASN A 64 2.72 -17.19 3.15
C ASN A 64 2.20 -18.10 4.29
N GLY A 65 1.61 -17.52 5.33
CA GLY A 65 1.14 -18.25 6.50
C GLY A 65 2.25 -18.70 7.46
N ALA A 66 3.45 -18.13 7.37
CA ALA A 66 4.53 -18.33 8.34
C ALA A 66 4.23 -17.64 9.67
N GLY A 67 5.15 -17.77 10.64
CA GLY A 67 5.03 -17.09 11.92
C GLY A 67 4.94 -15.56 11.78
N GLU A 68 4.21 -14.93 12.71
CA GLU A 68 4.03 -13.48 12.70
C GLU A 68 5.31 -12.71 13.01
N SER A 69 5.49 -11.60 12.33
CA SER A 69 6.51 -10.58 12.59
C SER A 69 5.88 -9.26 12.99
N THR A 70 6.57 -8.47 13.80
CA THR A 70 6.12 -7.15 14.25
C THR A 70 7.17 -6.09 14.00
N THR A 71 6.73 -4.90 13.60
CA THR A 71 7.60 -3.73 13.41
C THR A 71 6.89 -2.50 13.94
N THR A 72 7.58 -1.67 14.69
CA THR A 72 7.05 -0.44 15.31
C THR A 72 7.94 0.75 15.00
N SER A 73 7.38 1.94 15.09
CA SER A 73 8.12 3.20 14.84
C SER A 73 8.79 3.21 13.46
N ILE A 74 8.01 2.90 12.43
CA ILE A 74 8.46 2.86 11.04
C ILE A 74 7.82 4.00 10.24
N SER A 75 8.41 4.35 9.10
CA SER A 75 8.00 5.48 8.25
C SER A 75 6.90 5.15 7.24
N ASN A 76 6.51 3.89 7.13
CA ASN A 76 5.49 3.39 6.20
C ASN A 76 5.05 1.97 6.59
N ILE A 77 3.97 1.46 5.98
CA ILE A 77 3.56 0.06 6.09
C ILE A 77 4.26 -0.74 4.98
N TYR A 78 4.99 -1.79 5.35
CA TYR A 78 5.68 -2.67 4.41
C TYR A 78 4.64 -3.54 3.68
N GLY A 79 4.46 -3.29 2.39
CA GLY A 79 3.58 -4.08 1.53
C GLY A 79 4.16 -5.48 1.26
N ASN A 80 4.66 -5.72 0.05
CA ASN A 80 5.18 -7.04 -0.28
C ASN A 80 6.49 -7.38 0.44
N ALA A 81 6.66 -8.67 0.74
CA ALA A 81 7.82 -9.20 1.44
C ALA A 81 9.01 -9.51 0.54
N ASN A 82 8.74 -9.81 -0.71
CA ASN A 82 9.76 -10.31 -1.62
C ASN A 82 10.01 -9.29 -2.73
N SER A 83 11.22 -8.77 -2.75
CA SER A 83 11.72 -7.98 -3.86
C SER A 83 11.87 -8.88 -5.09
N THR A 84 10.90 -8.94 -5.94
CA THR A 84 10.93 -9.73 -7.16
C THR A 84 10.57 -8.87 -8.36
N SER A 85 10.94 -9.33 -9.55
CA SER A 85 10.40 -8.83 -10.82
C SER A 85 8.98 -9.31 -11.08
N ALA A 86 8.25 -9.67 -10.04
CA ALA A 86 6.91 -10.22 -10.11
C ALA A 86 5.86 -9.12 -10.00
N ASP A 87 4.83 -9.20 -10.83
CA ASP A 87 3.69 -8.31 -10.74
C ASP A 87 3.04 -8.39 -9.36
N GLN A 88 2.69 -7.24 -8.80
CA GLN A 88 2.12 -7.10 -7.46
C GLN A 88 0.69 -6.58 -7.52
N PHE A 89 -0.15 -7.09 -6.63
CA PHE A 89 -1.47 -6.55 -6.40
C PHE A 89 -1.71 -6.42 -4.91
N ASP A 90 -1.87 -5.18 -4.44
CA ASP A 90 -2.11 -4.89 -3.04
C ASP A 90 -3.53 -4.38 -2.84
N VAL A 91 -4.20 -4.93 -1.84
CA VAL A 91 -5.50 -4.45 -1.37
C VAL A 91 -5.36 -3.98 0.07
N TRP A 92 -5.72 -2.73 0.30
CA TRP A 92 -5.66 -2.09 1.61
C TRP A 92 -7.03 -1.61 2.05
N TYR A 93 -7.47 -2.00 3.23
CA TYR A 93 -8.66 -1.49 3.90
C TYR A 93 -8.23 -0.62 5.07
N VAL A 94 -8.75 0.59 5.14
CA VAL A 94 -8.36 1.57 6.16
C VAL A 94 -9.59 2.19 6.78
N ILE A 95 -9.67 2.16 8.11
CA ILE A 95 -10.61 2.98 8.86
C ILE A 95 -9.91 4.27 9.29
N SER A 96 -10.51 5.42 8.97
CA SER A 96 -9.98 6.75 9.23
C SER A 96 -11.03 7.61 9.90
N ILE A 97 -11.03 7.61 11.22
CA ILE A 97 -11.89 8.49 12.04
C ILE A 97 -11.06 9.70 12.45
N SER A 98 -11.62 10.90 12.26
CA SER A 98 -10.94 12.15 12.65
C SER A 98 -10.63 12.16 14.16
N GLY A 99 -9.42 12.59 14.52
CA GLY A 99 -8.95 12.60 15.90
C GLY A 99 -8.48 11.25 16.44
N GLU A 100 -8.52 10.17 15.64
CA GLU A 100 -8.18 8.82 16.09
C GLU A 100 -7.05 8.19 15.26
N GLU A 101 -6.36 7.18 15.83
CA GLU A 101 -5.43 6.34 15.08
C GLU A 101 -6.14 5.66 13.89
N LYS A 102 -5.47 5.56 12.75
CA LYS A 102 -6.02 4.90 11.56
C LYS A 102 -5.61 3.43 11.58
N LEU A 103 -6.59 2.52 11.51
CA LEU A 103 -6.32 1.08 11.46
C LEU A 103 -6.33 0.58 10.02
N ILE A 104 -5.43 -0.36 9.73
CA ILE A 104 -5.13 -0.83 8.38
C ILE A 104 -5.19 -2.36 8.37
N ILE A 105 -5.83 -2.91 7.35
CA ILE A 105 -5.73 -4.33 6.97
C ILE A 105 -5.23 -4.39 5.54
N GLY A 106 -4.19 -5.17 5.28
CA GLY A 106 -3.57 -5.28 3.96
C GLY A 106 -3.41 -6.73 3.51
N PHE A 107 -3.59 -6.94 2.21
CA PHE A 107 -3.39 -8.21 1.54
C PHE A 107 -2.56 -8.00 0.26
N PRO A 108 -1.26 -7.73 0.39
CA PRO A 108 -0.35 -7.74 -0.74
C PRO A 108 -0.13 -9.16 -1.26
N VAL A 109 -0.14 -9.30 -2.58
CA VAL A 109 0.21 -10.55 -3.28
C VAL A 109 1.16 -10.23 -4.43
N ASP A 110 2.03 -11.18 -4.78
CA ASP A 110 2.83 -11.13 -5.99
C ASP A 110 2.76 -12.45 -6.77
N SER A 111 3.05 -12.39 -8.06
CA SER A 111 2.95 -13.56 -8.95
C SER A 111 4.04 -14.60 -8.72
N ASN A 112 5.08 -14.30 -7.92
CA ASN A 112 6.24 -15.17 -7.68
C ASN A 112 6.87 -15.72 -8.98
N GLY A 113 6.91 -14.88 -10.02
CA GLY A 113 7.39 -15.23 -11.35
C GLY A 113 6.27 -15.66 -12.30
N SER A 114 6.65 -16.00 -13.54
CA SER A 114 5.70 -16.32 -14.59
C SER A 114 5.30 -17.80 -14.61
N GLY A 115 4.10 -18.06 -15.13
CA GLY A 115 3.58 -19.41 -15.39
C GLY A 115 2.84 -20.04 -14.22
N ALA A 116 1.91 -20.93 -14.53
CA ALA A 116 1.00 -21.59 -13.57
C ALA A 116 1.71 -22.60 -12.63
N THR A 117 2.98 -22.82 -12.79
CA THR A 117 3.78 -23.68 -11.91
C THR A 117 4.30 -22.95 -10.66
N ASN A 118 4.23 -21.61 -10.64
CA ASN A 118 4.63 -20.80 -9.51
C ASN A 118 3.39 -20.44 -8.68
N VAL A 119 3.46 -20.69 -7.38
CA VAL A 119 2.40 -20.30 -6.44
C VAL A 119 2.63 -18.84 -6.04
N PRO A 120 1.61 -17.97 -6.14
CA PRO A 120 1.75 -16.57 -5.71
C PRO A 120 2.18 -16.46 -4.24
N ASN A 121 3.02 -15.48 -3.95
CA ASN A 121 3.29 -15.08 -2.58
C ASN A 121 2.15 -14.19 -2.07
N ARG A 122 1.93 -14.22 -0.76
CA ARG A 122 0.99 -13.33 -0.08
C ARG A 122 1.56 -12.84 1.24
N ARG A 123 1.15 -11.64 1.63
CA ARG A 123 1.36 -11.12 2.98
C ARG A 123 0.01 -10.74 3.58
N GLU A 124 -0.21 -11.09 4.83
CA GLU A 124 -1.35 -10.66 5.64
C GLU A 124 -0.86 -9.62 6.63
N ILE A 125 -1.45 -8.42 6.62
CA ILE A 125 -0.98 -7.29 7.41
C ILE A 125 -2.12 -6.74 8.24
N VAL A 126 -1.84 -6.45 9.51
CA VAL A 126 -2.61 -5.52 10.31
C VAL A 126 -1.67 -4.41 10.77
N GLY A 127 -2.08 -3.17 10.58
CA GLY A 127 -1.23 -2.03 10.86
C GLY A 127 -2.00 -0.85 11.42
N LYS A 128 -1.23 0.18 11.82
CA LYS A 128 -1.79 1.47 12.20
C LYS A 128 -0.92 2.63 11.74
N PHE A 129 -1.58 3.75 11.51
CA PHE A 129 -0.98 5.05 11.28
C PHE A 129 -1.43 6.01 12.38
N VAL A 130 -0.46 6.65 13.03
CA VAL A 130 -0.67 7.57 14.18
C VAL A 130 -0.11 8.94 13.82
N PRO A 131 -0.84 9.73 13.01
CA PRO A 131 -0.38 11.07 12.66
C PRO A 131 -0.40 12.01 13.87
N SER A 132 0.45 13.01 13.87
CA SER A 132 0.45 14.09 14.85
C SER A 132 0.61 15.44 14.12
N PRO A 133 -0.37 16.37 14.21
CA PRO A 133 -1.71 16.18 14.81
C PRO A 133 -2.53 15.12 14.09
N ASP A 134 -3.56 14.60 14.76
CA ASP A 134 -4.47 13.60 14.18
C ASP A 134 -5.17 14.16 12.94
N ALA A 135 -4.69 13.78 11.79
CA ALA A 135 -5.17 14.25 10.49
C ALA A 135 -6.00 13.17 9.79
N ASP A 136 -7.01 13.61 9.06
CA ASP A 136 -7.70 12.75 8.11
C ASP A 136 -6.76 12.30 6.99
N ILE A 137 -7.04 11.17 6.38
CA ILE A 137 -6.30 10.72 5.20
C ILE A 137 -6.81 11.50 3.98
N THR A 138 -5.94 12.34 3.42
CA THR A 138 -6.21 13.14 2.23
C THR A 138 -5.27 12.82 1.07
N ALA A 139 -4.24 11.99 1.33
CA ALA A 139 -3.34 11.47 0.31
C ALA A 139 -2.92 10.04 0.64
N VAL A 140 -2.67 9.25 -0.39
CA VAL A 140 -2.10 7.91 -0.30
C VAL A 140 -0.99 7.77 -1.31
N GLU A 141 0.10 7.12 -0.91
CA GLU A 141 1.28 6.86 -1.72
C GLU A 141 1.65 5.38 -1.64
N GLN A 142 1.97 4.80 -2.79
CA GLN A 142 2.70 3.53 -2.90
C GLN A 142 4.11 3.85 -3.37
N ASP A 143 5.04 3.78 -2.43
CA ASP A 143 6.45 4.10 -2.59
C ASP A 143 7.25 2.81 -2.79
N ASN A 144 8.19 2.81 -3.74
CA ASN A 144 9.09 1.70 -3.94
C ASN A 144 10.31 1.84 -3.04
N GLN A 145 10.55 0.85 -2.23
CA GLN A 145 11.75 0.80 -1.36
C GLN A 145 12.85 -0.10 -1.94
N GLY A 146 12.64 -0.61 -3.15
CA GLY A 146 13.65 -1.38 -3.90
C GLY A 146 14.67 -0.49 -4.60
N THR A 147 15.50 -1.12 -5.41
CA THR A 147 16.52 -0.45 -6.26
C THR A 147 16.10 -0.32 -7.71
N SER A 148 14.92 -0.81 -8.07
CA SER A 148 14.30 -0.73 -9.40
C SER A 148 13.04 0.13 -9.31
N ASP A 149 12.63 0.71 -10.43
CA ASP A 149 11.41 1.50 -10.53
C ASP A 149 10.16 0.62 -10.73
N TRP A 150 8.99 1.24 -10.55
CA TRP A 150 7.73 0.75 -11.12
C TRP A 150 7.69 1.09 -12.62
N ASP A 151 7.19 0.17 -13.44
CA ASP A 151 7.06 0.35 -14.88
C ASP A 151 5.79 1.14 -15.26
N THR A 152 5.75 1.55 -16.51
CA THR A 152 4.57 2.11 -17.19
C THR A 152 3.34 1.24 -16.97
N ASN A 153 2.18 1.87 -16.78
CA ASN A 153 0.89 1.24 -16.43
C ASN A 153 0.78 0.69 -15.00
N THR A 154 1.78 0.82 -14.14
CA THR A 154 1.56 0.65 -12.69
C THR A 154 0.47 1.64 -12.26
N ASN A 155 -0.51 1.15 -11.46
CA ASN A 155 -1.71 1.90 -11.13
C ASN A 155 -2.01 1.89 -9.63
N LEU A 156 -2.47 3.04 -9.12
CA LEU A 156 -3.03 3.22 -7.79
C LEU A 156 -4.43 3.81 -7.90
N SER A 157 -5.40 3.22 -7.23
CA SER A 157 -6.78 3.72 -7.18
C SER A 157 -7.39 3.60 -5.79
N ALA A 158 -8.38 4.45 -5.52
CA ALA A 158 -9.05 4.51 -4.23
C ALA A 158 -10.56 4.59 -4.36
N ILE A 159 -11.25 3.92 -3.44
CA ILE A 159 -12.68 4.10 -3.19
C ILE A 159 -12.90 4.35 -1.69
N GLY A 160 -13.99 5.04 -1.35
CA GLY A 160 -14.31 5.36 0.03
C GLY A 160 -15.80 5.51 0.31
N THR A 161 -16.15 5.46 1.60
CA THR A 161 -17.51 5.68 2.11
C THR A 161 -17.48 6.18 3.56
N ASP A 162 -18.53 6.87 3.97
CA ASP A 162 -18.80 7.27 5.36
C ASP A 162 -19.76 6.32 6.03
#